data_98a2d43673f597fac8e0fc3470ef60f8
#
_entry.id   98a2d43673f597fac8e0fc3470ef60f8
#
_cell.length_a   1.000
_cell.length_b   1.000
_cell.length_c   1.000
_cell.angle_alpha   90.00
_cell.angle_beta   90.00
_cell.angle_gamma   90.00
#
_symmetry.space_group_name_H-M   'P 1'
#
loop_
_entity.id
_entity.type
_entity.pdbx_description
1 polymer ?
#
loop_
_entity_poly.entity_id
_entity_poly.type
_entity_poly.pdbx_seq_one_letter_code
_entity_poly.pdbx_strand_id
1 'polypeptide(L)'
;RKSFFAASYLFVIVFIVSSSLIYFAEHRHHPSGFQSIPDSMYWALITLTTVGYGDITPITAAGKVIAVVSAILGVFVVALMTGIVATAFNAQMERRNLIFEEHVRNALLDGFLDSSEKADLEILRKKFGMSKRRAESLVEQVRSFQNKSK
;
A
#
# COMPACT_ATOMS: atom_id res chain seq x y z
N ARG A 1 10.04 -4.06 -2.28
CA ARG A 1 9.68 -5.25 -3.10
C ARG A 1 9.49 -6.50 -2.23
N LYS A 2 10.45 -6.85 -1.34
CA LYS A 2 10.37 -8.07 -0.51
C LYS A 2 9.13 -8.09 0.40
N SER A 3 8.80 -6.97 1.04
CA SER A 3 7.64 -6.86 1.93
C SER A 3 6.31 -7.06 1.20
N PHE A 4 6.18 -6.57 -0.04
CA PHE A 4 4.97 -6.75 -0.84
C PHE A 4 4.77 -8.24 -1.19
N PHE A 5 5.81 -8.93 -1.64
CA PHE A 5 5.73 -10.36 -1.91
C PHE A 5 5.40 -11.17 -0.65
N ALA A 6 5.96 -10.80 0.51
CA ALA A 6 5.64 -11.46 1.77
C ALA A 6 4.16 -11.30 2.15
N ALA A 7 3.59 -10.10 2.01
CA ALA A 7 2.17 -9.86 2.27
C ALA A 7 1.26 -10.60 1.27
N SER A 8 1.63 -10.62 -0.02
CA SER A 8 0.90 -11.39 -1.04
C SER A 8 0.93 -12.89 -0.76
N TYR A 9 2.08 -13.41 -0.33
CA TYR A 9 2.21 -14.81 0.06
C TYR A 9 1.36 -15.15 1.29
N LEU A 10 1.35 -14.26 2.30
CA LEU A 10 0.48 -14.40 3.46
C LEU A 10 -1.00 -14.42 3.06
N PHE A 11 -1.41 -13.54 2.14
CA PHE A 11 -2.78 -13.54 1.62
C PHE A 11 -3.16 -14.89 1.00
N VAL A 12 -2.28 -15.43 0.15
CA VAL A 12 -2.53 -16.73 -0.49
C VAL A 12 -2.64 -17.86 0.54
N ILE A 13 -1.79 -17.86 1.57
CA ILE A 13 -1.88 -18.85 2.65
C ILE A 13 -3.23 -18.75 3.38
N VAL A 14 -3.59 -17.55 3.83
CA VAL A 14 -4.85 -17.31 4.53
C VAL A 14 -6.04 -17.69 3.66
N PHE A 15 -6.00 -17.36 2.36
CA PHE A 15 -7.02 -17.72 1.39
C PHE A 15 -7.19 -19.23 1.26
N ILE A 16 -6.10 -19.98 1.07
CA ILE A 16 -6.15 -21.45 0.94
C ILE A 16 -6.64 -22.11 2.23
N VAL A 17 -6.13 -21.65 3.38
CA VAL A 17 -6.52 -22.19 4.69
C VAL A 17 -8.00 -21.90 4.96
N SER A 18 -8.47 -20.67 4.77
CA SER A 18 -9.88 -20.31 4.97
C SER A 18 -10.81 -21.10 4.05
N SER A 19 -10.45 -21.24 2.76
CA SER A 19 -11.21 -22.04 1.79
C SER A 19 -11.33 -23.50 2.20
N SER A 20 -10.23 -24.08 2.65
CA SER A 20 -10.20 -25.48 3.07
C SER A 20 -11.02 -25.71 4.35
N LEU A 21 -10.83 -24.84 5.35
CA LEU A 21 -11.55 -24.96 6.62
C LEU A 21 -13.06 -24.82 6.45
N ILE A 22 -13.52 -23.86 5.66
CA ILE A 22 -14.94 -23.65 5.43
C ILE A 22 -15.54 -24.80 4.62
N TYR A 23 -14.81 -25.33 3.64
CA TYR A 23 -15.22 -26.51 2.91
C TYR A 23 -15.49 -27.70 3.86
N PHE A 24 -14.55 -28.03 4.72
CA PHE A 24 -14.69 -29.14 5.67
C PHE A 24 -15.84 -28.92 6.67
N ALA A 25 -16.07 -27.67 7.09
CA ALA A 25 -17.12 -27.35 8.04
C ALA A 25 -18.54 -27.42 7.43
N GLU A 26 -18.69 -27.01 6.16
CA GLU A 26 -20.00 -26.78 5.54
C GLU A 26 -20.40 -27.82 4.50
N HIS A 27 -19.45 -28.45 3.81
CA HIS A 27 -19.71 -29.32 2.66
C HIS A 27 -20.80 -30.36 2.88
N ARG A 28 -20.90 -30.96 4.06
CA ARG A 28 -21.89 -32.01 4.37
C ARG A 28 -23.22 -31.46 4.90
N HIS A 29 -23.27 -30.21 5.28
CA HIS A 29 -24.40 -29.61 5.99
C HIS A 29 -25.13 -28.55 5.17
N HIS A 30 -24.45 -27.90 4.24
CA HIS A 30 -25.02 -26.82 3.45
C HIS A 30 -25.78 -27.37 2.24
N PRO A 31 -27.07 -27.03 2.05
CA PRO A 31 -27.90 -27.62 1.01
C PRO A 31 -27.54 -27.18 -0.41
N SER A 32 -27.00 -25.99 -0.60
CA SER A 32 -26.72 -25.41 -1.93
C SER A 32 -25.42 -24.65 -2.05
N GLY A 33 -24.68 -24.43 -0.94
CA GLY A 33 -23.38 -23.77 -0.93
C GLY A 33 -22.27 -24.73 -0.51
N PHE A 34 -21.02 -24.34 -0.74
CA PHE A 34 -19.85 -25.12 -0.34
C PHE A 34 -19.83 -26.57 -0.85
N GLN A 35 -20.47 -26.82 -2.00
CA GLN A 35 -20.53 -28.17 -2.60
C GLN A 35 -19.20 -28.60 -3.19
N SER A 36 -18.37 -27.64 -3.57
CA SER A 36 -17.06 -27.85 -4.17
C SER A 36 -16.00 -26.95 -3.53
N ILE A 37 -14.73 -27.34 -3.76
CA ILE A 37 -13.59 -26.49 -3.37
C ILE A 37 -13.65 -25.12 -4.05
N PRO A 38 -13.97 -25.00 -5.36
CA PRO A 38 -14.13 -23.69 -6.01
C PRO A 38 -15.20 -22.79 -5.35
N ASP A 39 -16.33 -23.35 -4.91
CA ASP A 39 -17.36 -22.56 -4.19
C ASP A 39 -16.81 -21.99 -2.87
N SER A 40 -16.05 -22.82 -2.16
CA SER A 40 -15.41 -22.42 -0.91
C SER A 40 -14.30 -21.39 -1.13
N MET A 41 -13.56 -21.50 -2.23
CA MET A 41 -12.56 -20.50 -2.64
C MET A 41 -13.23 -19.17 -3.03
N TYR A 42 -14.31 -19.23 -3.78
CA TYR A 42 -15.09 -18.03 -4.11
C TYR A 42 -15.53 -17.31 -2.83
N TRP A 43 -16.18 -18.04 -1.91
CA TRP A 43 -16.62 -17.48 -0.64
C TRP A 43 -15.47 -16.86 0.17
N ALA A 44 -14.34 -17.58 0.29
CA ALA A 44 -13.19 -17.11 1.02
C ALA A 44 -12.61 -15.83 0.39
N LEU A 45 -12.54 -15.76 -0.94
CA LEU A 45 -12.03 -14.58 -1.64
C LEU A 45 -12.90 -13.35 -1.37
N ILE A 46 -14.22 -13.45 -1.55
CA ILE A 46 -15.13 -12.31 -1.33
C ILE A 46 -15.21 -11.90 0.13
N THR A 47 -14.99 -12.84 1.07
CA THR A 47 -14.96 -12.56 2.51
C THR A 47 -13.66 -11.86 2.90
N LEU A 48 -12.50 -12.40 2.49
CA LEU A 48 -11.18 -11.83 2.79
C LEU A 48 -10.97 -10.46 2.15
N THR A 49 -11.55 -10.23 0.96
CA THR A 49 -11.50 -8.92 0.28
C THR A 49 -12.58 -7.94 0.74
N THR A 50 -13.39 -8.31 1.72
CA THR A 50 -14.47 -7.50 2.29
C THR A 50 -15.60 -7.15 1.31
N VAL A 51 -15.74 -7.88 0.20
CA VAL A 51 -16.83 -7.69 -0.78
C VAL A 51 -18.15 -8.24 -0.22
N GLY A 52 -18.16 -9.50 0.24
CA GLY A 52 -19.24 -10.12 0.99
C GLY A 52 -20.61 -10.04 0.33
N TYR A 53 -20.81 -10.59 -0.85
CA TYR A 53 -22.13 -10.57 -1.52
C TYR A 53 -23.24 -11.23 -0.70
N GLY A 54 -22.93 -12.19 0.18
CA GLY A 54 -23.92 -12.87 1.02
C GLY A 54 -24.76 -13.90 0.29
N ASP A 55 -24.38 -14.25 -0.91
CA ASP A 55 -25.02 -15.28 -1.74
C ASP A 55 -24.76 -16.69 -1.21
N ILE A 56 -23.59 -16.93 -0.65
CA ILE A 56 -23.22 -18.14 0.08
C ILE A 56 -22.72 -17.74 1.47
N THR A 57 -23.34 -18.29 2.52
CA THR A 57 -22.97 -17.99 3.93
C THR A 57 -22.96 -19.28 4.76
N PRO A 58 -22.01 -19.43 5.71
CA PRO A 58 -21.96 -20.63 6.54
C PRO A 58 -23.16 -20.75 7.48
N ILE A 59 -23.71 -21.94 7.59
CA ILE A 59 -24.89 -22.26 8.42
C ILE A 59 -24.49 -22.95 9.73
N THR A 60 -23.39 -23.73 9.74
CA THR A 60 -22.94 -24.45 10.92
C THR A 60 -22.30 -23.51 11.95
N ALA A 61 -22.30 -23.89 13.21
CA ALA A 61 -21.61 -23.13 14.27
C ALA A 61 -20.11 -23.04 13.99
N ALA A 62 -19.49 -24.14 13.55
CA ALA A 62 -18.07 -24.18 13.19
C ALA A 62 -17.77 -23.25 11.99
N GLY A 63 -18.59 -23.32 10.94
CA GLY A 63 -18.45 -22.44 9.77
C GLY A 63 -18.58 -20.97 10.11
N LYS A 64 -19.50 -20.61 11.01
CA LYS A 64 -19.65 -19.22 11.50
C LYS A 64 -18.41 -18.74 12.25
N VAL A 65 -17.80 -19.57 13.09
CA VAL A 65 -16.55 -19.23 13.79
C VAL A 65 -15.41 -19.05 12.77
N ILE A 66 -15.28 -19.95 11.80
CA ILE A 66 -14.30 -19.85 10.73
C ILE A 66 -14.52 -18.54 9.94
N ALA A 67 -15.77 -18.20 9.64
CA ALA A 67 -16.10 -16.97 8.93
C ALA A 67 -15.65 -15.70 9.67
N VAL A 68 -15.89 -15.63 10.98
CA VAL A 68 -15.46 -14.50 11.81
C VAL A 68 -13.92 -14.37 11.81
N VAL A 69 -13.23 -15.47 12.02
CA VAL A 69 -11.75 -15.48 12.02
C VAL A 69 -11.21 -15.08 10.64
N SER A 70 -11.77 -15.65 9.57
CA SER A 70 -11.38 -15.32 8.19
C SER A 70 -11.62 -13.85 7.87
N ALA A 71 -12.76 -13.28 8.27
CA ALA A 71 -13.05 -11.86 8.05
C ALA A 71 -12.04 -10.96 8.76
N ILE A 72 -11.71 -11.25 10.00
CA ILE A 72 -10.69 -10.50 10.75
C ILE A 72 -9.33 -10.59 10.07
N LEU A 73 -8.89 -11.79 9.70
CA LEU A 73 -7.63 -12.02 8.99
C LEU A 73 -7.60 -11.29 7.64
N GLY A 74 -8.70 -11.31 6.91
CA GLY A 74 -8.85 -10.59 5.64
C GLY A 74 -8.59 -9.09 5.79
N VAL A 75 -9.24 -8.45 6.75
CA VAL A 75 -9.03 -7.03 7.07
C VAL A 75 -7.57 -6.73 7.39
N PHE A 76 -6.93 -7.57 8.22
CA PHE A 76 -5.51 -7.40 8.57
C PHE A 76 -4.60 -7.50 7.34
N VAL A 77 -4.79 -8.49 6.48
CA VAL A 77 -3.92 -8.70 5.32
C VAL A 77 -4.10 -7.57 4.30
N VAL A 78 -5.33 -7.13 4.04
CA VAL A 78 -5.61 -5.99 3.14
C VAL A 78 -5.00 -4.71 3.69
N ALA A 79 -5.13 -4.45 5.00
CA ALA A 79 -4.51 -3.30 5.65
C ALA A 79 -2.98 -3.33 5.54
N LEU A 80 -2.34 -4.48 5.74
CA LEU A 80 -0.89 -4.64 5.55
C LEU A 80 -0.46 -4.34 4.11
N MET A 81 -1.17 -4.87 3.10
CA MET A 81 -0.87 -4.62 1.70
C MET A 81 -0.97 -3.13 1.36
N THR A 82 -2.04 -2.47 1.80
CA THR A 82 -2.25 -1.03 1.60
C THR A 82 -1.16 -0.21 2.28
N GLY A 83 -0.79 -0.55 3.51
CA GLY A 83 0.29 0.11 4.26
C GLY A 83 1.65 -0.01 3.57
N ILE A 84 1.97 -1.18 3.01
CA ILE A 84 3.22 -1.41 2.26
C ILE A 84 3.26 -0.54 1.00
N VAL A 85 2.15 -0.48 0.25
CA VAL A 85 2.05 0.36 -0.96
C VAL A 85 2.19 1.85 -0.60
N ALA A 86 1.49 2.31 0.44
CA ALA A 86 1.57 3.69 0.92
C ALA A 86 3.00 4.05 1.37
N THR A 87 3.67 3.17 2.12
CA THR A 87 5.05 3.38 2.57
C THR A 87 6.02 3.45 1.39
N ALA A 88 5.87 2.57 0.39
CA ALA A 88 6.72 2.58 -0.80
C ALA A 88 6.54 3.88 -1.61
N PHE A 89 5.31 4.38 -1.72
CA PHE A 89 5.02 5.65 -2.38
C PHE A 89 5.65 6.83 -1.64
N ASN A 90 5.48 6.89 -0.31
CA ASN A 90 6.06 7.94 0.53
C ASN A 90 7.59 7.95 0.44
N ALA A 91 8.23 6.78 0.51
CA ALA A 91 9.68 6.67 0.38
C ALA A 91 10.19 7.16 -1.00
N GLN A 92 9.41 6.93 -2.07
CA GLN A 92 9.73 7.45 -3.39
C GLN A 92 9.62 8.98 -3.47
N MET A 93 8.59 9.54 -2.85
CA MET A 93 8.41 11.00 -2.77
C MET A 93 9.53 11.65 -1.97
N GLU A 94 9.89 11.09 -0.82
CA GLU A 94 10.99 11.55 0.02
C GLU A 94 12.33 11.52 -0.73
N ARG A 95 12.64 10.43 -1.42
CA ARG A 95 13.84 10.33 -2.25
C ARG A 95 13.91 11.42 -3.33
N ARG A 96 12.79 11.74 -3.99
CA ARG A 96 12.73 12.83 -4.97
C ARG A 96 12.97 14.19 -4.32
N ASN A 97 12.42 14.42 -3.13
CA ASN A 97 12.64 15.65 -2.37
C ASN A 97 14.12 15.81 -2.00
N LEU A 98 14.76 14.75 -1.50
CA LEU A 98 16.19 14.76 -1.14
C LEU A 98 17.09 15.07 -2.34
N ILE A 99 16.84 14.44 -3.49
CA ILE A 99 17.59 14.70 -4.72
C ILE A 99 17.40 16.17 -5.16
N PHE A 100 16.17 16.69 -5.09
CA PHE A 100 15.89 18.08 -5.44
C PHE A 100 16.61 19.04 -4.48
N GLU A 101 16.54 18.77 -3.17
CA GLU A 101 17.23 19.55 -2.13
C GLU A 101 18.74 19.58 -2.32
N GLU A 102 19.35 18.44 -2.69
CA GLU A 102 20.77 18.38 -3.00
C GLU A 102 21.15 19.26 -4.19
N HIS A 103 20.36 19.27 -5.26
CA HIS A 103 20.58 20.15 -6.40
C HIS A 103 20.39 21.63 -6.03
N VAL A 104 19.39 21.96 -5.22
CA VAL A 104 19.21 23.33 -4.71
C VAL A 104 20.41 23.75 -3.85
N ARG A 105 20.90 22.87 -2.99
CA ARG A 105 22.07 23.14 -2.14
C ARG A 105 23.32 23.43 -2.97
N ASN A 106 23.55 22.64 -4.01
CA ASN A 106 24.69 22.83 -4.91
C ASN A 106 24.58 24.13 -5.71
N ALA A 107 23.38 24.45 -6.19
CA ALA A 107 23.11 25.71 -6.91
C ALA A 107 23.21 26.96 -6.00
N LEU A 108 23.04 26.82 -4.71
CA LEU A 108 23.16 27.92 -3.75
C LEU A 108 24.56 28.04 -3.11
N LEU A 109 25.59 27.32 -3.59
CA LEU A 109 26.93 27.36 -3.00
C LEU A 109 27.56 28.77 -3.04
N ASP A 110 27.31 29.55 -4.09
CA ASP A 110 27.73 30.94 -4.25
C ASP A 110 26.77 31.95 -3.60
N GLY A 111 25.62 31.49 -3.08
CA GLY A 111 24.58 32.30 -2.41
C GLY A 111 23.53 32.88 -3.36
N PHE A 112 23.63 32.69 -4.66
CA PHE A 112 22.69 33.18 -5.66
C PHE A 112 22.26 32.09 -6.62
N LEU A 113 20.98 32.09 -7.02
CA LEU A 113 20.49 31.23 -8.10
C LEU A 113 20.59 31.98 -9.43
N ASP A 114 21.48 31.57 -10.29
CA ASP A 114 21.59 32.10 -11.65
C ASP A 114 20.42 31.64 -12.53
N SER A 115 20.27 32.29 -13.69
CA SER A 115 19.17 32.01 -14.64
C SER A 115 19.25 30.58 -15.20
N SER A 116 20.46 30.05 -15.43
CA SER A 116 20.68 28.65 -15.86
C SER A 116 20.28 27.66 -14.78
N GLU A 117 20.67 27.89 -13.54
CA GLU A 117 20.35 27.03 -12.39
C GLU A 117 18.86 26.97 -12.08
N LYS A 118 18.17 28.12 -12.20
CA LYS A 118 16.70 28.17 -12.11
C LYS A 118 16.02 27.33 -13.18
N ALA A 119 16.55 27.36 -14.42
CA ALA A 119 16.01 26.56 -15.52
C ALA A 119 16.25 25.06 -15.26
N ASP A 120 17.41 24.66 -14.76
CA ASP A 120 17.73 23.27 -14.44
C ASP A 120 16.85 22.75 -13.28
N LEU A 121 16.65 23.53 -12.23
CA LEU A 121 15.75 23.21 -11.13
C LEU A 121 14.29 23.08 -11.61
N GLU A 122 13.86 23.92 -12.55
CA GLU A 122 12.51 23.84 -13.13
C GLU A 122 12.34 22.57 -13.98
N ILE A 123 13.36 22.15 -14.72
CA ILE A 123 13.38 20.90 -15.48
C ILE A 123 13.30 19.71 -14.50
N LEU A 124 14.08 19.73 -13.44
CA LEU A 124 14.11 18.69 -12.42
C LEU A 124 12.77 18.59 -11.67
N ARG A 125 12.19 19.76 -11.32
CA ARG A 125 10.83 19.83 -10.74
C ARG A 125 9.80 19.12 -11.60
N LYS A 126 9.77 19.45 -12.90
CA LYS A 126 8.86 18.81 -13.88
C LYS A 126 9.11 17.32 -14.01
N LYS A 127 10.36 16.89 -14.07
CA LYS A 127 10.77 15.47 -14.15
C LYS A 127 10.28 14.67 -12.95
N PHE A 128 10.28 15.26 -11.76
CA PHE A 128 9.80 14.63 -10.52
C PHE A 128 8.30 14.79 -10.29
N GLY A 129 7.57 15.55 -11.15
CA GLY A 129 6.15 15.84 -10.97
C GLY A 129 5.88 16.67 -9.71
N MET A 130 6.86 17.45 -9.26
CA MET A 130 6.76 18.24 -8.05
C MET A 130 5.97 19.54 -8.31
N SER A 131 5.05 19.89 -7.40
CA SER A 131 4.32 21.15 -7.49
C SER A 131 5.26 22.35 -7.31
N LYS A 132 4.95 23.47 -7.96
CA LYS A 132 5.73 24.70 -7.87
C LYS A 132 5.88 25.16 -6.42
N ARG A 133 4.78 25.13 -5.66
CA ARG A 133 4.74 25.49 -4.24
C ARG A 133 5.69 24.64 -3.39
N ARG A 134 5.78 23.33 -3.68
CA ARG A 134 6.68 22.43 -2.96
C ARG A 134 8.14 22.71 -3.27
N ALA A 135 8.47 22.95 -4.55
CA ALA A 135 9.83 23.30 -4.96
C ALA A 135 10.30 24.60 -4.32
N GLU A 136 9.45 25.65 -4.33
CA GLU A 136 9.73 26.93 -3.68
C GLU A 136 9.99 26.77 -2.18
N SER A 137 9.16 25.97 -1.47
CA SER A 137 9.36 25.73 -0.04
C SER A 137 10.69 25.03 0.28
N LEU A 138 11.13 24.10 -0.58
CA LEU A 138 12.43 23.44 -0.42
C LEU A 138 13.60 24.42 -0.66
N VAL A 139 13.50 25.29 -1.66
CA VAL A 139 14.51 26.32 -1.91
C VAL A 139 14.63 27.27 -0.71
N GLU A 140 13.51 27.73 -0.16
CA GLU A 140 13.51 28.59 1.03
C GLU A 140 14.09 27.88 2.25
N GLN A 141 13.76 26.62 2.44
CA GLN A 141 14.27 25.80 3.53
C GLN A 141 15.80 25.69 3.46
N VAL A 142 16.37 25.36 2.30
CA VAL A 142 17.82 25.26 2.10
C VAL A 142 18.49 26.60 2.36
N ARG A 143 17.92 27.70 1.82
CA ARG A 143 18.43 29.06 2.03
C ARG A 143 18.45 29.46 3.50
N SER A 144 17.40 29.12 4.24
CA SER A 144 17.32 29.44 5.68
C SER A 144 18.36 28.68 6.51
N PHE A 145 18.67 27.43 6.15
CA PHE A 145 19.73 26.66 6.80
C PHE A 145 21.12 27.22 6.53
N GLN A 146 21.42 27.64 5.30
CA GLN A 146 22.70 28.25 4.96
C GLN A 146 22.93 29.59 5.67
N ASN A 147 21.89 30.42 5.84
CA ASN A 147 21.98 31.67 6.58
C ASN A 147 22.17 31.52 8.09
N LYS A 148 21.75 30.39 8.68
CA LYS A 148 21.97 30.09 10.11
C LYS A 148 23.35 29.49 10.40
N SER A 149 24.05 29.01 9.37
CA SER A 149 25.35 28.35 9.49
C SER A 149 26.53 29.29 9.23
N LYS A 150 26.25 30.55 8.86
CA LYS A 150 27.21 31.67 8.79
C LYS A 150 27.10 32.56 10.01
#